data_c93081408f800e659ceeca2e5ef0641d
#
_entry.id   c93081408f800e659ceeca2e5ef0641d
#
_cell.length_a   1.000
_cell.length_b   1.000
_cell.length_c   1.000
_cell.angle_alpha   90.00
_cell.angle_beta   90.00
_cell.angle_gamma   90.00
#
_symmetry.space_group_name_H-M   'P 1'
#
loop_
_entity.id
_entity.type
_entity.pdbx_description
1 polymer ?
#
loop_
_entity_poly.entity_id
_entity_poly.type
_entity_poly.pdbx_seq_one_letter_code
_entity_poly.pdbx_strand_id
1 'polypeptide(L)'
;MKSTLVNNLLIIALLLFGSATFAQTVTIDSPHGGFTTERIQTVSGSVSGNLEKATIVINGIPQSIRLHGGKFSLSTVVAPGTNLIEVKAGNASDRVSFFAAVPPRDIKVVLTWDTATDVDLWVLDPTGEKCFYANRSTKSGGNLDVDVVDGYGPETFTMSKALPGNYSIQVQYYGSYDKPVTRVNVYVVLNEGKPNERRKQFQFVMTRSQQVYHIANFEIDPES
;
A
#
# COMPACT_ATOMS: atom_id res chain seq x y z
N MET A 1 78.84 29.52 -27.19
CA MET A 1 77.40 29.29 -27.40
C MET A 1 76.87 28.48 -26.26
N LYS A 2 76.11 29.08 -25.34
CA LYS A 2 75.47 28.39 -24.21
C LYS A 2 73.99 28.30 -24.55
N SER A 3 73.45 27.09 -24.72
CA SER A 3 72.05 26.82 -24.92
C SER A 3 71.36 26.70 -23.58
N THR A 4 70.40 27.54 -23.31
CA THR A 4 69.58 27.53 -22.11
C THR A 4 68.30 26.73 -22.41
N LEU A 5 68.18 25.51 -21.83
CA LEU A 5 66.92 24.75 -21.84
C LEU A 5 65.91 25.38 -20.85
N VAL A 6 64.78 25.84 -21.34
CA VAL A 6 63.66 26.28 -20.57
C VAL A 6 62.76 25.07 -20.33
N ASN A 7 62.73 24.59 -19.09
CA ASN A 7 61.79 23.56 -18.64
C ASN A 7 60.43 24.18 -18.41
N ASN A 8 59.46 23.90 -19.28
CA ASN A 8 58.04 24.22 -19.06
C ASN A 8 57.42 23.15 -18.19
N LEU A 9 57.22 23.45 -16.92
CA LEU A 9 56.49 22.63 -15.98
C LEU A 9 54.98 22.86 -16.18
N LEU A 10 54.30 21.95 -16.86
CA LEU A 10 52.84 21.99 -17.01
C LEU A 10 52.16 21.46 -15.73
N ILE A 11 51.63 22.37 -14.92
CA ILE A 11 50.84 22.02 -13.74
C ILE A 11 49.42 21.71 -14.21
N ILE A 12 49.06 20.41 -14.25
CA ILE A 12 47.69 19.94 -14.46
C ILE A 12 46.99 20.03 -13.12
N ALA A 13 46.14 21.06 -12.93
CA ALA A 13 45.26 21.15 -11.77
C ALA A 13 44.08 20.13 -11.97
N LEU A 14 44.12 19.01 -11.25
CA LEU A 14 43.04 18.06 -11.22
C LEU A 14 41.89 18.60 -10.35
N LEU A 15 40.87 19.19 -10.99
CA LEU A 15 39.63 19.60 -10.31
C LEU A 15 38.85 18.33 -9.93
N LEU A 16 38.95 17.92 -8.69
CA LEU A 16 38.07 16.89 -8.07
C LEU A 16 36.70 17.55 -7.86
N PHE A 17 35.79 17.37 -8.83
CA PHE A 17 34.35 17.59 -8.59
C PHE A 17 33.84 16.51 -7.65
N GLY A 18 33.83 16.78 -6.37
CA GLY A 18 33.12 15.99 -5.39
C GLY A 18 31.62 16.05 -5.69
N SER A 19 31.03 14.99 -6.23
CA SER A 19 29.59 14.85 -6.32
C SER A 19 29.03 14.85 -4.90
N ALA A 20 28.38 15.94 -4.49
CA ALA A 20 27.64 15.99 -3.24
C ALA A 20 26.46 15.01 -3.38
N THR A 21 26.60 13.82 -2.80
CA THR A 21 25.48 12.89 -2.65
C THR A 21 24.59 13.46 -1.55
N PHE A 22 23.51 14.14 -1.94
CA PHE A 22 22.46 14.51 -0.99
C PHE A 22 21.86 13.22 -0.41
N ALA A 23 21.86 13.13 0.91
CA ALA A 23 21.22 12.02 1.59
C ALA A 23 19.74 12.02 1.24
N GLN A 24 19.21 10.86 0.84
CA GLN A 24 17.79 10.68 0.61
C GLN A 24 17.03 10.91 1.91
N THR A 25 15.90 11.62 1.86
CA THR A 25 15.03 11.88 3.00
C THR A 25 13.60 11.42 2.70
N VAL A 26 12.90 11.02 3.73
CA VAL A 26 11.46 10.71 3.72
C VAL A 26 10.83 11.53 4.82
N THR A 27 9.67 12.12 4.55
CA THR A 27 8.88 12.86 5.54
C THR A 27 7.42 12.47 5.38
N ILE A 28 6.75 12.11 6.48
CA ILE A 28 5.31 11.91 6.56
C ILE A 28 4.70 13.21 7.08
N ASP A 29 3.92 13.89 6.24
CA ASP A 29 3.25 15.15 6.59
C ASP A 29 1.90 14.91 7.26
N SER A 30 1.23 13.79 6.94
CA SER A 30 -0.05 13.35 7.52
C SER A 30 -0.14 11.82 7.50
N PRO A 31 -0.78 11.19 8.54
CA PRO A 31 -1.27 11.82 9.75
C PRO A 31 -0.13 12.26 10.66
N HIS A 32 -0.39 13.22 11.52
CA HIS A 32 0.47 13.48 12.68
C HIS A 32 0.18 12.44 13.77
N GLY A 33 1.06 12.29 14.74
CA GLY A 33 0.80 11.50 15.93
C GLY A 33 -0.45 11.98 16.67
N GLY A 34 -0.90 11.23 17.69
CA GLY A 34 -2.04 11.60 18.52
C GLY A 34 -3.26 10.70 18.36
N PHE A 35 -4.44 11.27 18.14
CA PHE A 35 -5.73 10.57 18.23
C PHE A 35 -6.62 10.91 17.04
N THR A 36 -7.39 9.91 16.56
CA THR A 36 -8.44 10.10 15.55
C THR A 36 -9.67 9.25 15.86
N THR A 37 -10.84 9.72 15.40
CA THR A 37 -12.10 8.96 15.37
C THR A 37 -12.49 8.55 13.96
N GLU A 38 -11.74 9.03 12.95
CA GLU A 38 -12.00 8.74 11.54
C GLU A 38 -11.32 7.45 11.12
N ARG A 39 -12.08 6.55 10.51
CA ARG A 39 -11.59 5.26 10.04
C ARG A 39 -10.74 5.37 8.79
N ILE A 40 -11.08 6.28 7.90
CA ILE A 40 -10.29 6.52 6.70
C ILE A 40 -9.34 7.67 6.98
N GLN A 41 -8.05 7.43 6.80
CA GLN A 41 -7.01 8.44 6.96
C GLN A 41 -6.29 8.66 5.64
N THR A 42 -5.96 9.93 5.36
CA THR A 42 -5.04 10.27 4.28
C THR A 42 -3.62 10.24 4.80
N VAL A 43 -2.79 9.41 4.19
CA VAL A 43 -1.34 9.41 4.45
C VAL A 43 -0.68 10.19 3.32
N SER A 44 0.03 11.25 3.68
CA SER A 44 0.74 12.09 2.71
C SER A 44 2.13 12.47 3.21
N GLY A 45 2.99 12.83 2.26
CA GLY A 45 4.34 13.21 2.59
C GLY A 45 5.21 13.40 1.36
N SER A 46 6.52 13.40 1.58
CA SER A 46 7.50 13.60 0.53
C SER A 46 8.73 12.70 0.68
N VAL A 47 9.35 12.44 -0.45
CA VAL A 47 10.62 11.71 -0.60
C VAL A 47 11.54 12.55 -1.46
N SER A 48 12.76 12.83 -0.99
CA SER A 48 13.75 13.53 -1.80
C SER A 48 14.34 12.62 -2.89
N GLY A 49 14.87 13.22 -3.95
CA GLY A 49 15.43 12.51 -5.10
C GLY A 49 14.42 12.24 -6.20
N ASN A 50 14.87 11.59 -7.27
CA ASN A 50 14.07 11.32 -8.46
C ASN A 50 13.59 9.85 -8.46
N LEU A 51 12.70 9.52 -7.54
CA LEU A 51 12.09 8.19 -7.45
C LEU A 51 10.64 8.24 -7.96
N GLU A 52 10.22 7.18 -8.64
CA GLU A 52 8.84 7.01 -9.12
C GLU A 52 7.92 6.39 -8.07
N LYS A 53 8.50 5.63 -7.13
CA LYS A 53 7.75 4.92 -6.09
C LYS A 53 8.54 4.80 -4.79
N ALA A 54 7.82 4.62 -3.70
CA ALA A 54 8.32 4.26 -2.38
C ALA A 54 7.52 3.06 -1.84
N THR A 55 7.92 2.55 -0.68
CA THR A 55 7.16 1.53 0.05
C THR A 55 6.57 2.16 1.29
N ILE A 56 5.27 1.94 1.50
CA ILE A 56 4.61 2.26 2.77
C ILE A 56 4.21 0.96 3.46
N VAL A 57 4.37 0.92 4.79
CA VAL A 57 3.96 -0.22 5.63
C VAL A 57 2.95 0.30 6.64
N ILE A 58 1.72 -0.18 6.58
CA ILE A 58 0.64 0.21 7.48
C ILE A 58 0.25 -1.00 8.33
N ASN A 59 0.47 -0.92 9.63
CA ASN A 59 0.20 -2.01 10.58
C ASN A 59 0.79 -3.36 10.14
N GLY A 60 2.00 -3.32 9.55
CA GLY A 60 2.71 -4.49 9.05
C GLY A 60 2.31 -4.94 7.63
N ILE A 61 1.38 -4.26 6.96
CA ILE A 61 0.99 -4.53 5.57
C ILE A 61 1.80 -3.63 4.64
N PRO A 62 2.77 -4.17 3.86
CA PRO A 62 3.54 -3.39 2.91
C PRO A 62 2.77 -3.21 1.60
N GLN A 63 2.93 -2.03 1.00
CA GLN A 63 2.41 -1.68 -0.32
C GLN A 63 3.29 -0.66 -1.01
N SER A 64 3.26 -0.63 -2.33
CA SER A 64 3.92 0.41 -3.11
C SER A 64 3.08 1.68 -3.12
N ILE A 65 3.72 2.84 -3.13
CA ILE A 65 3.07 4.14 -3.36
C ILE A 65 3.77 4.86 -4.50
N ARG A 66 2.98 5.50 -5.37
CA ARG A 66 3.51 6.34 -6.45
C ARG A 66 3.98 7.67 -5.89
N LEU A 67 5.08 8.17 -6.45
CA LEU A 67 5.62 9.50 -6.18
C LEU A 67 5.36 10.42 -7.36
N HIS A 68 4.70 11.53 -7.12
CA HIS A 68 4.48 12.60 -8.09
C HIS A 68 5.33 13.81 -7.71
N GLY A 69 6.45 14.00 -8.42
CA GLY A 69 7.41 15.05 -8.06
C GLY A 69 7.95 14.90 -6.63
N GLY A 70 8.21 13.66 -6.21
CA GLY A 70 8.66 13.34 -4.86
C GLY A 70 7.57 13.35 -3.78
N LYS A 71 6.32 13.66 -4.11
CA LYS A 71 5.20 13.68 -3.15
C LYS A 71 4.34 12.43 -3.28
N PHE A 72 3.75 11.99 -2.16
CA PHE A 72 2.77 10.91 -2.13
C PHE A 72 1.54 11.31 -1.33
N SER A 73 0.41 10.70 -1.69
CA SER A 73 -0.84 10.77 -0.95
C SER A 73 -1.66 9.53 -1.24
N LEU A 74 -2.15 8.86 -0.19
CA LEU A 74 -3.05 7.73 -0.32
C LEU A 74 -4.07 7.70 0.82
N SER A 75 -5.24 7.14 0.56
CA SER A 75 -6.23 6.84 1.60
C SER A 75 -6.01 5.42 2.14
N THR A 76 -6.17 5.25 3.44
CA THR A 76 -6.08 3.94 4.10
C THR A 76 -7.14 3.78 5.17
N VAL A 77 -7.55 2.54 5.41
CA VAL A 77 -8.47 2.16 6.49
C VAL A 77 -7.64 1.76 7.72
N VAL A 78 -7.73 2.56 8.78
CA VAL A 78 -7.00 2.31 10.03
C VAL A 78 -7.68 1.27 10.90
N ALA A 79 -6.87 0.58 11.71
CA ALA A 79 -7.34 -0.39 12.69
C ALA A 79 -7.77 0.29 13.99
N PRO A 80 -8.63 -0.32 14.81
CA PRO A 80 -8.86 0.11 16.18
C PRO A 80 -7.57 0.08 17.01
N GLY A 81 -7.38 1.07 17.88
CA GLY A 81 -6.19 1.15 18.72
C GLY A 81 -5.00 1.82 18.05
N THR A 82 -3.80 1.38 18.40
CA THR A 82 -2.55 1.96 17.89
C THR A 82 -2.29 1.56 16.45
N ASN A 83 -2.08 2.56 15.59
CA ASN A 83 -1.67 2.39 14.20
C ASN A 83 -0.23 2.86 14.03
N LEU A 84 0.55 2.12 13.25
CA LEU A 84 1.91 2.46 12.86
C LEU A 84 1.99 2.54 11.33
N ILE A 85 2.47 3.66 10.85
CA ILE A 85 2.78 3.89 9.43
C ILE A 85 4.27 4.14 9.30
N GLU A 86 4.92 3.46 8.38
CA GLU A 86 6.32 3.64 8.02
C GLU A 86 6.43 3.80 6.51
N VAL A 87 7.11 4.84 6.04
CA VAL A 87 7.42 5.05 4.62
C VAL A 87 8.92 4.87 4.41
N LYS A 88 9.28 4.08 3.39
CA LYS A 88 10.66 3.72 3.05
C LYS A 88 10.98 4.07 1.61
N ALA A 89 12.13 4.68 1.39
CA ALA A 89 12.66 4.96 0.07
C ALA A 89 14.20 4.82 0.10
N GLY A 90 14.75 3.85 -0.63
CA GLY A 90 16.17 3.51 -0.53
C GLY A 90 16.56 3.18 0.91
N ASN A 91 17.54 3.93 1.45
CA ASN A 91 18.00 3.80 2.83
C ASN A 91 17.32 4.76 3.82
N ALA A 92 16.41 5.62 3.33
CA ALA A 92 15.68 6.57 4.17
C ALA A 92 14.33 6.00 4.58
N SER A 93 13.89 6.36 5.77
CA SER A 93 12.54 6.05 6.26
C SER A 93 12.07 7.10 7.25
N ASP A 94 10.75 7.24 7.33
CA ASP A 94 10.06 7.99 8.36
C ASP A 94 8.87 7.17 8.88
N ARG A 95 8.47 7.41 10.14
CA ARG A 95 7.38 6.69 10.77
C ARG A 95 6.54 7.57 11.66
N VAL A 96 5.25 7.29 11.69
CA VAL A 96 4.29 7.93 12.58
C VAL A 96 3.44 6.89 13.27
N SER A 97 3.10 7.13 14.53
CA SER A 97 2.17 6.31 15.31
C SER A 97 1.08 7.20 15.88
N PHE A 98 -0.18 6.72 15.83
CA PHE A 98 -1.34 7.40 16.37
C PHE A 98 -2.38 6.38 16.86
N PHE A 99 -3.29 6.83 17.70
CA PHE A 99 -4.39 6.01 18.22
C PHE A 99 -5.68 6.31 17.46
N ALA A 100 -6.39 5.26 17.01
CA ALA A 100 -7.68 5.38 16.37
C ALA A 100 -8.79 4.78 17.26
N ALA A 101 -9.69 5.63 17.73
CA ALA A 101 -10.89 5.21 18.47
C ALA A 101 -12.03 4.89 17.49
N VAL A 102 -11.83 3.84 16.72
CA VAL A 102 -12.81 3.34 15.74
C VAL A 102 -13.31 1.96 16.18
N PRO A 103 -14.56 1.57 15.83
CA PRO A 103 -15.09 0.26 16.19
C PRO A 103 -14.29 -0.90 15.58
N PRO A 104 -14.19 -2.05 16.25
CA PRO A 104 -13.67 -3.30 15.68
C PRO A 104 -14.46 -3.73 14.44
N ARG A 105 -13.86 -4.60 13.64
CA ARG A 105 -14.49 -5.21 12.47
C ARG A 105 -14.27 -6.71 12.46
N ASP A 106 -15.29 -7.45 11.99
CA ASP A 106 -15.19 -8.90 11.88
C ASP A 106 -14.32 -9.30 10.69
N ILE A 107 -14.43 -8.55 9.58
CA ILE A 107 -13.65 -8.82 8.37
C ILE A 107 -13.03 -7.53 7.84
N LYS A 108 -11.75 -7.60 7.50
CA LYS A 108 -11.05 -6.65 6.65
C LYS A 108 -10.21 -7.41 5.64
N VAL A 109 -10.33 -7.04 4.37
CA VAL A 109 -9.50 -7.58 3.29
C VAL A 109 -8.78 -6.41 2.62
N VAL A 110 -7.46 -6.49 2.54
CA VAL A 110 -6.62 -5.48 1.88
C VAL A 110 -5.93 -6.12 0.69
N LEU A 111 -6.17 -5.57 -0.48
CA LEU A 111 -5.52 -5.93 -1.74
C LEU A 111 -4.44 -4.89 -2.06
N THR A 112 -3.22 -5.33 -2.36
CA THR A 112 -2.11 -4.47 -2.81
C THR A 112 -1.41 -5.12 -4.00
N TRP A 113 -0.78 -4.31 -4.87
CA TRP A 113 -0.03 -4.82 -6.03
C TRP A 113 1.19 -3.95 -6.37
N ASP A 114 2.09 -4.45 -7.23
CA ASP A 114 3.42 -3.85 -7.46
C ASP A 114 3.57 -3.09 -8.78
N THR A 115 2.50 -2.92 -9.54
CA THR A 115 2.49 -2.25 -10.84
C THR A 115 1.48 -1.13 -10.92
N ALA A 116 1.68 -0.19 -11.85
CA ALA A 116 0.73 0.87 -12.15
C ALA A 116 -0.38 0.35 -13.08
N THR A 117 -1.20 -0.57 -12.57
CA THR A 117 -2.30 -1.25 -13.28
C THR A 117 -3.58 -1.17 -12.47
N ASP A 118 -4.69 -1.49 -13.09
CA ASP A 118 -6.01 -1.52 -12.46
C ASP A 118 -6.33 -2.95 -12.04
N VAL A 119 -6.51 -3.15 -10.72
CA VAL A 119 -6.74 -4.46 -10.10
C VAL A 119 -7.83 -4.33 -9.04
N ASP A 120 -8.95 -5.03 -9.25
CA ASP A 120 -10.15 -4.91 -8.43
C ASP A 120 -10.30 -6.04 -7.41
N LEU A 121 -10.67 -5.67 -6.20
CA LEU A 121 -11.05 -6.59 -5.13
C LEU A 121 -12.54 -6.92 -5.19
N TRP A 122 -12.87 -8.20 -5.23
CA TRP A 122 -14.23 -8.70 -5.12
C TRP A 122 -14.37 -9.60 -3.89
N VAL A 123 -15.34 -9.32 -3.05
CA VAL A 123 -15.68 -10.17 -1.90
C VAL A 123 -17.14 -10.58 -2.03
N LEU A 124 -17.37 -11.90 -2.07
CA LEU A 124 -18.69 -12.49 -2.07
C LEU A 124 -19.01 -12.95 -0.65
N ASP A 125 -20.17 -12.56 -0.15
CA ASP A 125 -20.67 -12.99 1.15
C ASP A 125 -21.43 -14.34 1.09
N PRO A 126 -21.84 -14.92 2.24
CA PRO A 126 -22.59 -16.17 2.27
C PRO A 126 -23.94 -16.13 1.55
N THR A 127 -24.52 -14.96 1.28
CA THR A 127 -25.76 -14.80 0.51
C THR A 127 -25.52 -14.83 -0.99
N GLY A 128 -24.24 -14.76 -1.42
CA GLY A 128 -23.81 -14.63 -2.80
C GLY A 128 -23.78 -13.19 -3.30
N GLU A 129 -24.05 -12.21 -2.43
CA GLU A 129 -23.91 -10.79 -2.79
C GLU A 129 -22.43 -10.42 -2.90
N LYS A 130 -22.08 -9.76 -4.01
CA LYS A 130 -20.72 -9.34 -4.32
C LYS A 130 -20.50 -7.88 -3.98
N CYS A 131 -19.48 -7.59 -3.14
CA CYS A 131 -18.93 -6.25 -2.91
C CYS A 131 -17.76 -6.02 -3.84
N PHE A 132 -17.81 -4.96 -4.66
CA PHE A 132 -16.80 -4.59 -5.65
C PHE A 132 -17.05 -3.15 -6.13
N TYR A 133 -16.24 -2.61 -7.06
CA TYR A 133 -16.32 -1.22 -7.51
C TYR A 133 -17.74 -0.76 -7.94
N ALA A 134 -18.56 -1.63 -8.56
CA ALA A 134 -19.92 -1.29 -9.01
C ALA A 134 -21.01 -1.53 -7.94
N ASN A 135 -20.69 -2.24 -6.84
CA ASN A 135 -21.56 -2.46 -5.68
C ASN A 135 -20.73 -2.33 -4.41
N ARG A 136 -20.36 -1.12 -4.06
CA ARG A 136 -19.41 -0.82 -2.97
C ARG A 136 -19.97 -1.05 -1.56
N SER A 137 -21.28 -1.18 -1.42
CA SER A 137 -21.95 -1.45 -0.15
C SER A 137 -23.01 -2.51 -0.34
N THR A 138 -22.86 -3.66 0.35
CA THR A 138 -23.79 -4.76 0.30
C THR A 138 -24.89 -4.63 1.35
N LYS A 139 -26.02 -5.29 1.11
CA LYS A 139 -27.14 -5.35 2.06
C LYS A 139 -26.74 -6.05 3.36
N SER A 140 -25.79 -6.96 3.29
CA SER A 140 -25.21 -7.67 4.44
C SER A 140 -24.27 -6.81 5.28
N GLY A 141 -23.90 -5.60 4.83
CA GLY A 141 -23.03 -4.65 5.55
C GLY A 141 -21.56 -4.68 5.16
N GLY A 142 -21.19 -5.37 4.07
CA GLY A 142 -19.87 -5.28 3.46
C GLY A 142 -19.66 -3.94 2.75
N ASN A 143 -18.48 -3.36 2.84
CA ASN A 143 -18.12 -2.10 2.19
C ASN A 143 -16.75 -2.19 1.53
N LEU A 144 -16.63 -1.68 0.30
CA LEU A 144 -15.36 -1.37 -0.35
C LEU A 144 -15.02 0.08 0.02
N ASP A 145 -14.25 0.25 1.11
CA ASP A 145 -13.96 1.57 1.70
C ASP A 145 -12.93 2.36 0.86
N VAL A 146 -11.96 1.66 0.27
CA VAL A 146 -10.92 2.23 -0.61
C VAL A 146 -10.91 1.47 -1.92
N ASP A 147 -10.93 2.21 -3.02
CA ASP A 147 -10.97 1.75 -4.40
C ASP A 147 -9.99 2.61 -5.21
N VAL A 148 -9.00 2.00 -5.86
CA VAL A 148 -7.89 2.67 -6.55
C VAL A 148 -7.78 2.19 -7.98
N VAL A 149 -8.02 3.07 -8.94
CA VAL A 149 -8.07 2.75 -10.37
C VAL A 149 -6.76 3.01 -11.13
N ASP A 150 -5.76 3.65 -10.50
CA ASP A 150 -4.54 4.12 -11.19
C ASP A 150 -3.21 3.60 -10.60
N GLY A 151 -3.25 2.43 -9.96
CA GLY A 151 -2.07 1.62 -9.64
C GLY A 151 -1.66 1.53 -8.18
N TYR A 152 -1.02 0.43 -7.84
CA TYR A 152 -0.45 -0.01 -6.56
C TYR A 152 -1.45 -0.31 -5.42
N GLY A 153 -2.71 0.14 -5.48
CA GLY A 153 -3.68 0.01 -4.39
C GLY A 153 -3.45 1.02 -3.26
N PRO A 154 -3.95 0.74 -2.06
CA PRO A 154 -4.70 -0.46 -1.71
C PRO A 154 -6.16 -0.41 -2.19
N GLU A 155 -6.78 -1.58 -2.35
CA GLU A 155 -8.23 -1.70 -2.23
C GLU A 155 -8.57 -2.36 -0.90
N THR A 156 -9.60 -1.87 -0.24
CA THR A 156 -9.92 -2.32 1.10
C THR A 156 -11.41 -2.58 1.26
N PHE A 157 -11.74 -3.85 1.51
CA PHE A 157 -13.06 -4.27 1.94
C PHE A 157 -13.11 -4.36 3.46
N THR A 158 -14.21 -3.91 4.06
CA THR A 158 -14.48 -4.11 5.49
C THR A 158 -15.92 -4.52 5.75
N MET A 159 -16.13 -5.26 6.86
CA MET A 159 -17.45 -5.64 7.33
C MET A 159 -17.47 -5.61 8.87
N SER A 160 -18.36 -4.79 9.42
CA SER A 160 -18.43 -4.57 10.87
C SER A 160 -18.94 -5.79 11.64
N LYS A 161 -19.97 -6.45 11.08
CA LYS A 161 -20.59 -7.65 11.65
C LYS A 161 -20.79 -8.64 10.51
N ALA A 162 -19.99 -9.70 10.50
CA ALA A 162 -20.06 -10.74 9.48
C ALA A 162 -21.26 -11.66 9.67
N LEU A 163 -21.85 -12.08 8.55
CA LEU A 163 -22.80 -13.19 8.55
C LEU A 163 -22.03 -14.50 8.72
N PRO A 164 -22.57 -15.48 9.46
CA PRO A 164 -22.01 -16.84 9.47
C PRO A 164 -22.04 -17.47 8.09
N GLY A 165 -21.00 -18.23 7.75
CA GLY A 165 -20.89 -18.96 6.50
C GLY A 165 -19.68 -18.61 5.66
N ASN A 166 -19.68 -19.06 4.41
CA ASN A 166 -18.52 -18.98 3.52
C ASN A 166 -18.45 -17.64 2.78
N TYR A 167 -17.28 -17.03 2.83
CA TYR A 167 -16.88 -15.86 2.04
C TYR A 167 -15.89 -16.27 0.96
N SER A 168 -15.99 -15.67 -0.22
CA SER A 168 -15.07 -15.88 -1.33
C SER A 168 -14.37 -14.58 -1.69
N ILE A 169 -13.04 -14.63 -1.76
CA ILE A 169 -12.20 -13.50 -2.23
C ILE A 169 -11.78 -13.79 -3.66
N GLN A 170 -12.06 -12.86 -4.52
CA GLN A 170 -11.66 -12.85 -5.93
C GLN A 170 -10.95 -11.54 -6.25
N VAL A 171 -10.08 -11.57 -7.25
CA VAL A 171 -9.38 -10.39 -7.75
C VAL A 171 -9.50 -10.37 -9.26
N GLN A 172 -9.95 -9.25 -9.80
CA GLN A 172 -9.99 -9.01 -11.24
C GLN A 172 -8.77 -8.20 -11.66
N TYR A 173 -8.07 -8.65 -12.69
CA TYR A 173 -7.07 -7.86 -13.37
C TYR A 173 -7.74 -7.09 -14.51
N TYR A 174 -8.22 -5.89 -14.21
CA TYR A 174 -9.03 -5.14 -15.16
C TYR A 174 -8.18 -4.56 -16.31
N GLY A 175 -7.13 -3.80 -16.01
CA GLY A 175 -6.31 -3.14 -17.01
C GLY A 175 -4.81 -3.36 -16.84
N SER A 176 -4.13 -3.84 -17.89
CA SER A 176 -2.68 -4.11 -17.84
C SER A 176 -1.81 -2.90 -18.19
N TYR A 177 -2.30 -1.92 -18.92
CA TYR A 177 -1.55 -0.71 -19.35
C TYR A 177 -0.08 -1.02 -19.73
N ASP A 178 0.15 -2.02 -20.56
CA ASP A 178 1.49 -2.52 -20.97
C ASP A 178 2.31 -3.21 -19.85
N LYS A 179 1.67 -3.50 -18.71
CA LYS A 179 2.28 -4.28 -17.62
C LYS A 179 1.59 -5.65 -17.52
N PRO A 180 1.99 -6.63 -18.35
CA PRO A 180 1.29 -7.92 -18.43
C PRO A 180 1.40 -8.75 -17.14
N VAL A 181 2.38 -8.46 -16.29
CA VAL A 181 2.62 -9.20 -15.04
C VAL A 181 2.53 -8.26 -13.85
N THR A 182 1.65 -8.57 -12.91
CA THR A 182 1.56 -7.88 -11.62
C THR A 182 1.58 -8.91 -10.48
N ARG A 183 2.32 -8.59 -9.42
CA ARG A 183 2.33 -9.37 -8.19
C ARG A 183 1.34 -8.75 -7.22
N VAL A 184 0.52 -9.59 -6.67
CA VAL A 184 -0.61 -9.21 -5.85
C VAL A 184 -0.49 -9.84 -4.47
N ASN A 185 -0.78 -9.06 -3.44
CA ASN A 185 -0.92 -9.53 -2.08
C ASN A 185 -2.34 -9.24 -1.59
N VAL A 186 -2.95 -10.25 -1.00
CA VAL A 186 -4.24 -10.13 -0.31
C VAL A 186 -4.04 -10.46 1.16
N TYR A 187 -4.37 -9.53 2.02
CA TYR A 187 -4.33 -9.68 3.47
C TYR A 187 -5.75 -9.79 3.99
N VAL A 188 -6.05 -10.88 4.69
CA VAL A 188 -7.33 -11.10 5.37
C VAL A 188 -7.09 -10.94 6.86
N VAL A 189 -7.81 -10.01 7.47
CA VAL A 189 -7.81 -9.77 8.92
C VAL A 189 -9.20 -10.07 9.43
N LEU A 190 -9.30 -11.07 10.29
CA LEU A 190 -10.55 -11.42 10.97
C LEU A 190 -10.50 -10.91 12.41
N ASN A 191 -11.62 -10.39 12.88
CA ASN A 191 -11.79 -9.82 14.22
C ASN A 191 -10.81 -8.68 14.52
N GLU A 192 -10.60 -7.78 13.54
CA GLU A 192 -9.68 -6.64 13.68
C GLU A 192 -9.98 -5.82 14.94
N GLY A 193 -8.96 -5.67 15.81
CA GLY A 193 -9.06 -4.94 17.07
C GLY A 193 -9.70 -5.73 18.22
N LYS A 194 -9.94 -7.04 18.05
CA LYS A 194 -10.42 -7.93 19.12
C LYS A 194 -9.29 -8.85 19.61
N PRO A 195 -9.41 -9.43 20.84
CA PRO A 195 -8.38 -10.35 21.36
C PRO A 195 -8.14 -11.61 20.51
N ASN A 196 -9.12 -12.02 19.71
CA ASN A 196 -9.05 -13.16 18.81
C ASN A 196 -8.75 -12.75 17.34
N GLU A 197 -8.12 -11.62 17.12
CA GLU A 197 -7.68 -11.19 15.79
C GLU A 197 -6.80 -12.24 15.13
N ARG A 198 -7.09 -12.57 13.88
CA ARG A 198 -6.32 -13.48 13.04
C ARG A 198 -5.99 -12.84 11.71
N ARG A 199 -4.78 -13.07 11.20
CA ARG A 199 -4.31 -12.54 9.92
C ARG A 199 -3.84 -13.67 9.02
N LYS A 200 -4.14 -13.58 7.72
CA LYS A 200 -3.65 -14.46 6.68
C LYS A 200 -3.27 -13.65 5.45
N GLN A 201 -2.17 -14.03 4.81
CA GLN A 201 -1.68 -13.41 3.59
C GLN A 201 -1.69 -14.44 2.46
N PHE A 202 -2.10 -13.99 1.28
CA PHE A 202 -2.01 -14.72 0.02
C PHE A 202 -1.20 -13.89 -0.96
N GLN A 203 -0.29 -14.55 -1.69
CA GLN A 203 0.51 -13.93 -2.75
C GLN A 203 0.34 -14.71 -4.02
N PHE A 204 0.18 -14.01 -5.14
CA PHE A 204 0.08 -14.63 -6.44
C PHE A 204 0.51 -13.67 -7.55
N VAL A 205 0.67 -14.20 -8.76
CA VAL A 205 1.09 -13.45 -9.94
C VAL A 205 -0.03 -13.49 -10.97
N MET A 206 -0.46 -12.32 -11.41
CA MET A 206 -1.46 -12.18 -12.48
C MET A 206 -0.73 -11.86 -13.78
N THR A 207 -1.05 -12.60 -14.84
CA THR A 207 -0.37 -12.51 -16.14
C THR A 207 -1.32 -12.20 -17.29
N ARG A 208 -2.63 -12.15 -17.05
CA ARG A 208 -3.65 -11.92 -18.07
C ARG A 208 -4.64 -10.88 -17.58
N SER A 209 -4.75 -9.76 -18.30
CA SER A 209 -5.81 -8.78 -18.08
C SER A 209 -7.18 -9.36 -18.42
N GLN A 210 -8.23 -8.71 -17.92
CA GLN A 210 -9.64 -9.11 -18.03
C GLN A 210 -9.98 -10.48 -17.41
N GLN A 211 -9.09 -11.03 -16.60
CA GLN A 211 -9.28 -12.30 -15.92
C GLN A 211 -9.61 -12.09 -14.43
N VAL A 212 -10.56 -12.87 -13.94
CA VAL A 212 -10.89 -12.97 -12.51
C VAL A 212 -10.16 -14.17 -11.93
N TYR A 213 -9.46 -13.97 -10.84
CA TYR A 213 -8.71 -14.97 -10.11
C TYR A 213 -9.42 -15.25 -8.77
N HIS A 214 -9.74 -16.49 -8.50
CA HIS A 214 -10.19 -16.93 -7.19
C HIS A 214 -8.97 -17.05 -6.26
N ILE A 215 -9.02 -16.39 -5.09
CA ILE A 215 -7.87 -16.29 -4.19
C ILE A 215 -8.03 -17.24 -3.02
N ALA A 216 -9.14 -17.13 -2.31
CA ALA A 216 -9.42 -17.91 -1.12
C ALA A 216 -10.90 -17.94 -0.79
N ASN A 217 -11.28 -18.99 -0.08
CA ASN A 217 -12.48 -19.00 0.73
C ASN A 217 -12.10 -19.00 2.21
N PHE A 218 -12.94 -18.40 3.03
CA PHE A 218 -12.87 -18.51 4.48
C PHE A 218 -14.27 -18.57 5.07
N GLU A 219 -14.39 -19.20 6.21
CA GLU A 219 -15.66 -19.41 6.90
C GLU A 219 -15.69 -18.57 8.18
N ILE A 220 -16.84 -17.98 8.44
CA ILE A 220 -17.17 -17.32 9.70
C ILE A 220 -18.12 -18.26 10.45
N ASP A 221 -17.68 -18.71 11.61
CA ASP A 221 -18.47 -19.57 12.47
C ASP A 221 -19.64 -18.81 13.11
N PRO A 222 -20.80 -19.45 13.36
CA PRO A 222 -21.95 -18.80 13.97
C PRO A 222 -21.71 -18.25 15.38
N GLU A 223 -20.66 -18.74 16.07
CA GLU A 223 -20.35 -18.40 17.48
C GLU A 223 -19.11 -17.47 17.60
N SER A 224 -18.58 -16.91 16.49
CA SER A 224 -17.35 -16.12 16.48
C SER A 224 -17.57 -14.63 16.74
#